data_7bc5b8c5182f4228155fb7d3fb782580
#
_entry.id   7bc5b8c5182f4228155fb7d3fb782580
#
_cell.length_a   1.000
_cell.length_b   1.000
_cell.length_c   1.000
_cell.angle_alpha   90.00
_cell.angle_beta   90.00
_cell.angle_gamma   90.00
#
_symmetry.space_group_name_H-M   'P 1'
#
loop_
_entity.id
_entity.type
_entity.pdbx_description
1 polymer ?
#
loop_
_entity_poly.entity_id
_entity_poly.type
_entity_poly.pdbx_seq_one_letter_code
_entity_poly.pdbx_strand_id
1 'polypeptide(L)'
;MATTRPRNAAETRADILAAARSRFGTEGYERTTLRAVAADVGVDPALVIRYFGSKQDLFAAAAEFTLDLPDLTGVGPDRIADALLPKFFAVWEDDTTFVALLRAAMTSPTAADTMRMVFATQVAPVLAKITPDHAAQRVGLMGAFVIGLATTRYVLKNPAVADLSHDEVIRWAGPVVQQLLVGPAPDGDD
;
A
#
# COMPACT_ATOMS: atom_id res chain seq x y z
N MET A 1 -0.93 -37.56 21.91
CA MET A 1 -1.69 -36.35 22.29
C MET A 1 -0.73 -35.18 22.24
N ALA A 2 -0.85 -34.33 21.22
CA ALA A 2 0.02 -33.16 21.10
C ALA A 2 -0.50 -32.06 22.06
N THR A 3 0.29 -31.73 23.07
CA THR A 3 0.02 -30.66 24.01
C THR A 3 0.14 -29.31 23.27
N THR A 4 -1.00 -28.73 22.92
CA THR A 4 -1.04 -27.37 22.35
C THR A 4 -0.54 -26.40 23.41
N ARG A 5 0.65 -25.85 23.20
CA ARG A 5 1.24 -24.80 24.03
C ARG A 5 0.27 -23.62 24.09
N PRO A 6 -0.04 -23.07 25.28
CA PRO A 6 -0.91 -21.89 25.35
C PRO A 6 -0.25 -20.76 24.56
N ARG A 7 -0.96 -20.25 23.53
CA ARG A 7 -0.52 -19.08 22.73
C ARG A 7 -0.39 -17.90 23.67
N ASN A 8 0.72 -17.17 23.55
CA ASN A 8 0.87 -15.94 24.30
C ASN A 8 0.01 -14.83 23.67
N ALA A 9 -0.27 -13.75 24.40
CA ALA A 9 -1.14 -12.67 23.94
C ALA A 9 -0.60 -11.97 22.68
N ALA A 10 0.73 -11.85 22.55
CA ALA A 10 1.37 -11.21 21.40
C ALA A 10 1.24 -12.08 20.13
N GLU A 11 1.47 -13.41 20.26
CA GLU A 11 1.28 -14.36 19.16
C GLU A 11 -0.17 -14.37 18.67
N THR A 12 -1.13 -14.42 19.60
CA THR A 12 -2.56 -14.38 19.25
C THR A 12 -2.93 -13.08 18.53
N ARG A 13 -2.40 -11.93 18.97
CA ARG A 13 -2.64 -10.64 18.31
C ARG A 13 -2.06 -10.61 16.89
N ALA A 14 -0.86 -11.17 16.70
CA ALA A 14 -0.24 -11.27 15.38
C ALA A 14 -1.02 -12.20 14.44
N ASP A 15 -1.48 -13.37 14.94
CA ASP A 15 -2.31 -14.31 14.17
C ASP A 15 -3.63 -13.66 13.71
N ILE A 16 -4.30 -12.88 14.59
CA ILE A 16 -5.51 -12.14 14.24
C ILE A 16 -5.23 -11.11 13.14
N LEU A 17 -4.12 -10.36 13.24
CA LEU A 17 -3.74 -9.40 12.20
C LEU A 17 -3.45 -10.07 10.86
N ALA A 18 -2.75 -11.19 10.86
CA ALA A 18 -2.45 -11.95 9.64
C ALA A 18 -3.75 -12.48 8.99
N ALA A 19 -4.67 -13.06 9.77
CA ALA A 19 -5.97 -13.49 9.28
C ALA A 19 -6.82 -12.32 8.75
N ALA A 20 -6.80 -11.18 9.44
CA ALA A 20 -7.50 -9.98 9.01
C ALA A 20 -6.96 -9.45 7.67
N ARG A 21 -5.63 -9.35 7.52
CA ARG A 21 -4.98 -8.97 6.25
C ARG A 21 -5.40 -9.87 5.10
N SER A 22 -5.33 -11.19 5.30
CA SER A 22 -5.75 -12.17 4.29
C SER A 22 -7.22 -11.97 3.89
N ARG A 23 -8.15 -11.86 4.84
CA ARG A 23 -9.58 -11.67 4.55
C ARG A 23 -9.87 -10.33 3.89
N PHE A 24 -9.32 -9.25 4.41
CA PHE A 24 -9.51 -7.93 3.80
C PHE A 24 -8.95 -7.88 2.37
N GLY A 25 -7.84 -8.60 2.12
CA GLY A 25 -7.24 -8.72 0.79
C GLY A 25 -8.08 -9.51 -0.20
N THR A 26 -8.69 -10.61 0.23
CA THR A 26 -9.41 -11.53 -0.65
C THR A 26 -10.91 -11.22 -0.76
N GLU A 27 -11.56 -10.92 0.36
CA GLU A 27 -13.00 -10.70 0.44
C GLU A 27 -13.38 -9.21 0.40
N GLY A 28 -12.43 -8.33 0.72
CA GLY A 28 -12.64 -6.89 0.85
C GLY A 28 -13.19 -6.49 2.22
N TYR A 29 -13.19 -5.15 2.47
CA TYR A 29 -13.60 -4.61 3.75
C TYR A 29 -15.04 -4.97 4.11
N GLU A 30 -16.01 -4.79 3.20
CA GLU A 30 -17.44 -4.95 3.51
C GLU A 30 -17.81 -6.37 3.93
N ARG A 31 -17.30 -7.39 3.25
CA ARG A 31 -17.65 -8.80 3.49
C ARG A 31 -16.91 -9.44 4.66
N THR A 32 -15.76 -8.89 5.05
CA THR A 32 -15.00 -9.37 6.20
C THR A 32 -15.73 -9.04 7.51
N THR A 33 -15.83 -9.99 8.43
CA THR A 33 -16.40 -9.79 9.76
C THR A 33 -15.42 -10.19 10.86
N LEU A 34 -15.53 -9.59 12.05
CA LEU A 34 -14.69 -9.97 13.20
C LEU A 34 -14.88 -11.45 13.58
N ARG A 35 -16.09 -11.99 13.40
CA ARG A 35 -16.40 -13.42 13.65
C ARG A 35 -15.65 -14.33 12.67
N ALA A 36 -15.59 -13.94 11.39
CA ALA A 36 -14.86 -14.71 10.38
C ALA A 36 -13.36 -14.71 10.65
N VAL A 37 -12.79 -13.55 10.99
CA VAL A 37 -11.36 -13.45 11.38
C VAL A 37 -11.08 -14.28 12.65
N ALA A 38 -11.94 -14.23 13.65
CA ALA A 38 -11.81 -15.04 14.87
C ALA A 38 -11.84 -16.55 14.58
N ALA A 39 -12.72 -16.97 13.67
CA ALA A 39 -12.86 -18.38 13.25
C ALA A 39 -11.58 -18.90 12.58
N ASP A 40 -10.93 -18.09 11.72
CA ASP A 40 -9.68 -18.48 11.04
C ASP A 40 -8.54 -18.75 12.02
N VAL A 41 -8.51 -17.99 13.11
CA VAL A 41 -7.48 -18.11 14.16
C VAL A 41 -7.86 -19.14 15.23
N GLY A 42 -9.14 -19.54 15.26
CA GLY A 42 -9.67 -20.44 16.29
C GLY A 42 -9.77 -19.77 17.66
N VAL A 43 -10.18 -18.50 17.71
CA VAL A 43 -10.37 -17.73 18.95
C VAL A 43 -11.82 -17.23 19.07
N ASP A 44 -12.21 -16.82 20.29
CA ASP A 44 -13.49 -16.20 20.52
C ASP A 44 -13.55 -14.80 19.87
N PRO A 45 -14.63 -14.42 19.15
CA PRO A 45 -14.80 -13.08 18.61
C PRO A 45 -14.66 -11.95 19.62
N ALA A 46 -15.02 -12.17 20.89
CA ALA A 46 -14.82 -11.20 21.96
C ALA A 46 -13.33 -10.90 22.21
N LEU A 47 -12.45 -11.85 21.91
CA LEU A 47 -11.02 -11.65 22.01
C LEU A 47 -10.50 -10.69 20.93
N VAL A 48 -11.03 -10.81 19.70
CA VAL A 48 -10.71 -9.88 18.61
C VAL A 48 -11.16 -8.47 18.97
N ILE A 49 -12.37 -8.32 19.50
CA ILE A 49 -12.89 -7.02 19.98
C ILE A 49 -12.02 -6.47 21.11
N ARG A 50 -11.58 -7.31 22.04
CA ARG A 50 -10.72 -6.89 23.16
C ARG A 50 -9.37 -6.36 22.68
N TYR A 51 -8.78 -6.95 21.63
CA TYR A 51 -7.47 -6.54 21.11
C TYR A 51 -7.53 -5.33 20.19
N PHE A 52 -8.59 -5.20 19.41
CA PHE A 52 -8.65 -4.23 18.32
C PHE A 52 -9.84 -3.26 18.41
N GLY A 53 -10.84 -3.52 19.25
CA GLY A 53 -12.02 -2.68 19.38
C GLY A 53 -13.06 -3.00 18.31
N SER A 54 -13.00 -2.34 17.17
CA SER A 54 -13.96 -2.45 16.09
C SER A 54 -13.37 -3.11 14.83
N LYS A 55 -14.24 -3.43 13.85
CA LYS A 55 -13.79 -3.84 12.51
C LYS A 55 -12.96 -2.76 11.85
N GLN A 56 -13.29 -1.49 12.08
CA GLN A 56 -12.58 -0.35 11.55
C GLN A 56 -11.16 -0.26 12.14
N ASP A 57 -11.02 -0.43 13.46
CA ASP A 57 -9.72 -0.41 14.13
C ASP A 57 -8.87 -1.62 13.73
N LEU A 58 -9.48 -2.81 13.61
CA LEU A 58 -8.81 -4.00 13.10
C LEU A 58 -8.32 -3.79 11.66
N PHE A 59 -9.13 -3.15 10.81
CA PHE A 59 -8.75 -2.84 9.44
C PHE A 59 -7.60 -1.82 9.41
N ALA A 60 -7.66 -0.76 10.19
CA ALA A 60 -6.58 0.23 10.30
C ALA A 60 -5.27 -0.45 10.74
N ALA A 61 -5.31 -1.29 11.79
CA ALA A 61 -4.15 -2.04 12.24
C ALA A 61 -3.65 -3.05 11.19
N ALA A 62 -4.54 -3.71 10.46
CA ALA A 62 -4.19 -4.64 9.38
C ALA A 62 -3.59 -3.91 8.17
N ALA A 63 -4.01 -2.67 7.92
CA ALA A 63 -3.52 -1.82 6.85
C ALA A 63 -2.21 -1.07 7.22
N GLU A 64 -1.73 -1.22 8.45
CA GLU A 64 -0.40 -0.71 8.82
C GLU A 64 0.68 -1.52 8.09
N PHE A 65 1.40 -0.85 7.21
CA PHE A 65 2.60 -1.36 6.56
C PHE A 65 3.61 -0.22 6.46
N THR A 66 4.88 -0.58 6.40
CA THR A 66 5.97 0.40 6.23
C THR A 66 6.47 0.31 4.80
N LEU A 67 6.44 1.45 4.11
CA LEU A 67 7.09 1.62 2.83
C LEU A 67 8.56 1.94 3.11
N ASP A 68 9.43 0.95 2.92
CA ASP A 68 10.89 1.16 3.00
C ASP A 68 11.39 1.83 1.71
N LEU A 69 11.00 3.10 1.53
CA LEU A 69 11.41 3.88 0.37
C LEU A 69 12.87 4.29 0.50
N PRO A 70 13.65 4.23 -0.61
CA PRO A 70 15.06 4.60 -0.59
C PRO A 70 15.23 6.11 -0.38
N ASP A 71 16.35 6.52 0.16
CA ASP A 71 16.76 7.92 0.06
C ASP A 71 17.15 8.21 -1.39
N LEU A 72 16.41 9.08 -2.03
CA LEU A 72 16.61 9.49 -3.42
C LEU A 72 17.52 10.71 -3.55
N THR A 73 18.00 11.27 -2.44
CA THR A 73 18.90 12.43 -2.45
C THR A 73 20.19 12.08 -3.18
N GLY A 74 20.53 12.85 -4.22
CA GLY A 74 21.72 12.62 -5.03
C GLY A 74 21.58 11.51 -6.08
N VAL A 75 20.43 10.86 -6.20
CA VAL A 75 20.13 9.95 -7.31
C VAL A 75 19.91 10.77 -8.57
N GLY A 76 20.62 10.43 -9.66
CA GLY A 76 20.45 11.11 -10.94
C GLY A 76 19.02 10.99 -11.47
N PRO A 77 18.49 12.02 -12.16
CA PRO A 77 17.11 12.04 -12.66
C PRO A 77 16.72 10.79 -13.47
N ASP A 78 17.62 10.28 -14.27
CA ASP A 78 17.49 9.08 -15.12
C ASP A 78 17.43 7.76 -14.30
N ARG A 79 17.86 7.78 -13.04
CA ARG A 79 17.92 6.61 -12.16
C ARG A 79 16.85 6.57 -11.10
N ILE A 80 16.01 7.61 -10.99
CA ILE A 80 14.96 7.70 -9.96
C ILE A 80 13.97 6.55 -10.10
N ALA A 81 13.53 6.23 -11.31
CA ALA A 81 12.60 5.14 -11.54
C ALA A 81 13.17 3.76 -11.17
N ASP A 82 14.47 3.53 -11.50
CA ASP A 82 15.19 2.29 -11.16
C ASP A 82 15.30 2.10 -9.64
N ALA A 83 15.43 3.19 -8.89
CA ALA A 83 15.52 3.14 -7.45
C ALA A 83 14.14 3.00 -6.76
N LEU A 84 13.11 3.63 -7.32
CA LEU A 84 11.81 3.79 -6.68
C LEU A 84 10.83 2.66 -7.02
N LEU A 85 10.69 2.31 -8.31
CA LEU A 85 9.66 1.36 -8.76
C LEU A 85 9.83 -0.05 -8.18
N PRO A 86 11.06 -0.62 -8.03
CA PRO A 86 11.21 -1.92 -7.38
C PRO A 86 10.69 -1.96 -5.94
N LYS A 87 10.75 -0.85 -5.21
CA LYS A 87 10.20 -0.76 -3.85
C LYS A 87 8.67 -0.80 -3.85
N PHE A 88 8.04 -0.17 -4.82
CA PHE A 88 6.61 -0.29 -5.00
C PHE A 88 6.19 -1.71 -5.41
N PHE A 89 6.90 -2.36 -6.33
CA PHE A 89 6.60 -3.75 -6.69
C PHE A 89 6.68 -4.68 -5.48
N ALA A 90 7.74 -4.56 -4.65
CA ALA A 90 7.87 -5.35 -3.44
C ALA A 90 6.64 -5.17 -2.52
N VAL A 91 6.21 -3.93 -2.26
CA VAL A 91 5.03 -3.65 -1.45
C VAL A 91 3.74 -4.22 -2.05
N TRP A 92 3.62 -4.20 -3.38
CA TRP A 92 2.40 -4.66 -4.06
C TRP A 92 2.31 -6.18 -4.17
N GLU A 93 3.44 -6.89 -4.16
CA GLU A 93 3.55 -8.32 -4.44
C GLU A 93 3.86 -9.16 -3.20
N ASP A 94 4.70 -8.65 -2.29
CA ASP A 94 5.10 -9.38 -1.09
C ASP A 94 4.02 -9.40 0.00
N ASP A 95 3.20 -8.33 0.07
CA ASP A 95 2.11 -8.23 1.03
C ASP A 95 0.80 -7.82 0.33
N THR A 96 -0.23 -8.64 0.49
CA THR A 96 -1.57 -8.36 -0.04
C THR A 96 -2.24 -7.14 0.61
N THR A 97 -1.65 -6.60 1.68
CA THR A 97 -2.22 -5.50 2.48
C THR A 97 -2.43 -4.23 1.66
N PHE A 98 -1.43 -3.82 0.86
CA PHE A 98 -1.55 -2.62 0.03
C PHE A 98 -2.67 -2.75 -1.00
N VAL A 99 -2.71 -3.87 -1.73
CA VAL A 99 -3.73 -4.10 -2.76
C VAL A 99 -5.13 -4.23 -2.14
N ALA A 100 -5.22 -4.79 -0.93
CA ALA A 100 -6.45 -4.84 -0.15
C ALA A 100 -6.92 -3.44 0.25
N LEU A 101 -6.02 -2.62 0.78
CA LEU A 101 -6.29 -1.22 1.13
C LEU A 101 -6.70 -0.42 -0.10
N LEU A 102 -6.00 -0.58 -1.22
CA LEU A 102 -6.32 0.09 -2.48
C LEU A 102 -7.74 -0.23 -2.95
N ARG A 103 -8.12 -1.51 -2.95
CA ARG A 103 -9.50 -1.93 -3.30
C ARG A 103 -10.53 -1.34 -2.35
N ALA A 104 -10.27 -1.40 -1.05
CA ALA A 104 -11.17 -0.87 -0.04
C ALA A 104 -11.33 0.65 -0.14
N ALA A 105 -10.27 1.38 -0.46
CA ALA A 105 -10.28 2.84 -0.59
C ALA A 105 -11.21 3.34 -1.70
N MET A 106 -11.54 2.50 -2.69
CA MET A 106 -12.48 2.85 -3.77
C MET A 106 -13.94 2.95 -3.28
N THR A 107 -14.27 2.33 -2.14
CA THR A 107 -15.66 2.24 -1.66
C THR A 107 -15.84 2.64 -0.19
N SER A 108 -14.76 2.68 0.59
CA SER A 108 -14.78 2.99 2.02
C SER A 108 -14.04 4.29 2.31
N PRO A 109 -14.72 5.32 2.85
CA PRO A 109 -14.07 6.57 3.27
C PRO A 109 -12.92 6.34 4.26
N THR A 110 -13.11 5.43 5.23
CA THR A 110 -12.08 5.09 6.22
C THR A 110 -10.83 4.50 5.57
N ALA A 111 -11.00 3.60 4.60
CA ALA A 111 -9.87 3.04 3.88
C ALA A 111 -9.17 4.10 3.01
N ALA A 112 -9.93 5.02 2.41
CA ALA A 112 -9.39 6.15 1.68
C ALA A 112 -8.60 7.10 2.59
N ASP A 113 -9.08 7.34 3.83
CA ASP A 113 -8.34 8.13 4.83
C ASP A 113 -7.01 7.46 5.21
N THR A 114 -7.03 6.14 5.42
CA THR A 114 -5.82 5.35 5.70
C THR A 114 -4.82 5.45 4.54
N MET A 115 -5.28 5.30 3.30
CA MET A 115 -4.42 5.44 2.11
C MET A 115 -3.82 6.85 2.00
N ARG A 116 -4.61 7.89 2.26
CA ARG A 116 -4.13 9.28 2.28
C ARG A 116 -3.07 9.49 3.36
N MET A 117 -3.26 8.90 4.54
CA MET A 117 -2.31 9.00 5.65
C MET A 117 -0.99 8.31 5.31
N VAL A 118 -1.02 7.09 4.76
CA VAL A 118 0.18 6.37 4.28
C VAL A 118 0.94 7.23 3.28
N PHE A 119 0.24 7.79 2.30
CA PHE A 119 0.86 8.65 1.31
C PHE A 119 1.49 9.89 1.94
N ALA A 120 0.76 10.61 2.81
CA ALA A 120 1.22 11.85 3.44
C ALA A 120 2.40 11.64 4.40
N THR A 121 2.45 10.49 5.10
CA THR A 121 3.47 10.25 6.12
C THR A 121 4.68 9.47 5.62
N GLN A 122 4.52 8.63 4.60
CA GLN A 122 5.61 7.73 4.15
C GLN A 122 6.13 8.06 2.75
N VAL A 123 5.26 8.49 1.82
CA VAL A 123 5.65 8.73 0.43
C VAL A 123 6.03 10.19 0.20
N ALA A 124 5.15 11.10 0.56
CA ALA A 124 5.31 12.51 0.26
C ALA A 124 6.60 13.12 0.85
N PRO A 125 7.02 12.81 2.10
CA PRO A 125 8.26 13.38 2.64
C PRO A 125 9.53 12.93 1.91
N VAL A 126 9.53 11.72 1.33
CA VAL A 126 10.68 11.19 0.56
C VAL A 126 10.75 11.87 -0.80
N LEU A 127 9.63 11.89 -1.52
CA LEU A 127 9.58 12.46 -2.88
C LEU A 127 9.78 13.98 -2.89
N ALA A 128 9.24 14.69 -1.90
CA ALA A 128 9.38 16.14 -1.81
C ALA A 128 10.84 16.62 -1.68
N LYS A 129 11.74 15.78 -1.16
CA LYS A 129 13.16 16.12 -1.04
C LYS A 129 13.88 16.27 -2.38
N ILE A 130 13.39 15.62 -3.43
CA ILE A 130 14.02 15.57 -4.73
C ILE A 130 13.31 16.43 -5.78
N THR A 131 12.12 16.96 -5.46
CA THR A 131 11.39 17.83 -6.39
C THR A 131 11.97 19.23 -6.36
N PRO A 132 12.29 19.84 -7.52
CA PRO A 132 12.92 21.16 -7.58
C PRO A 132 11.94 22.29 -7.24
N ASP A 133 10.65 22.11 -7.51
CA ASP A 133 9.57 23.07 -7.37
C ASP A 133 8.22 22.35 -7.19
N HIS A 134 7.14 23.07 -6.93
CA HIS A 134 5.76 22.57 -6.91
C HIS A 134 5.60 21.18 -6.25
N ALA A 135 6.31 20.95 -5.12
CA ALA A 135 6.43 19.63 -4.50
C ALA A 135 5.07 18.93 -4.25
N ALA A 136 4.06 19.68 -3.81
CA ALA A 136 2.73 19.13 -3.55
C ALA A 136 2.08 18.56 -4.82
N GLN A 137 2.14 19.32 -5.93
CA GLN A 137 1.57 18.91 -7.21
C GLN A 137 2.33 17.74 -7.82
N ARG A 138 3.66 17.80 -7.85
CA ARG A 138 4.52 16.74 -8.38
C ARG A 138 4.33 15.42 -7.64
N VAL A 139 4.39 15.47 -6.32
CA VAL A 139 4.19 14.31 -5.45
C VAL A 139 2.76 13.77 -5.57
N GLY A 140 1.76 14.65 -5.64
CA GLY A 140 0.37 14.25 -5.85
C GLY A 140 0.14 13.54 -7.18
N LEU A 141 0.70 14.07 -8.27
CA LEU A 141 0.61 13.45 -9.61
C LEU A 141 1.39 12.14 -9.68
N MET A 142 2.55 12.05 -9.03
CA MET A 142 3.29 10.80 -8.91
C MET A 142 2.47 9.74 -8.14
N GLY A 143 1.81 10.14 -7.06
CA GLY A 143 0.89 9.26 -6.33
C GLY A 143 -0.26 8.75 -7.21
N ALA A 144 -0.88 9.63 -8.00
CA ALA A 144 -1.93 9.26 -8.94
C ALA A 144 -1.42 8.26 -10.00
N PHE A 145 -0.22 8.48 -10.55
CA PHE A 145 0.42 7.59 -11.51
C PHE A 145 0.68 6.20 -10.91
N VAL A 146 1.28 6.14 -9.72
CA VAL A 146 1.61 4.88 -9.02
C VAL A 146 0.36 4.09 -8.64
N ILE A 147 -0.68 4.78 -8.11
CA ILE A 147 -1.96 4.15 -7.79
C ILE A 147 -2.65 3.65 -9.05
N GLY A 148 -2.61 4.40 -10.15
CA GLY A 148 -3.14 3.98 -11.44
C GLY A 148 -2.45 2.73 -11.97
N LEU A 149 -1.12 2.69 -11.91
CA LEU A 149 -0.31 1.52 -12.30
C LEU A 149 -0.65 0.30 -11.44
N ALA A 150 -0.68 0.44 -10.11
CA ALA A 150 -1.04 -0.63 -9.20
C ALA A 150 -2.47 -1.13 -9.44
N THR A 151 -3.43 -0.22 -9.62
CA THR A 151 -4.83 -0.57 -9.91
C THR A 151 -4.93 -1.37 -11.20
N THR A 152 -4.29 -0.92 -12.26
CA THR A 152 -4.37 -1.55 -13.59
C THR A 152 -3.72 -2.92 -13.59
N ARG A 153 -2.57 -3.06 -12.90
CA ARG A 153 -1.80 -4.30 -12.86
C ARG A 153 -2.41 -5.34 -11.90
N TYR A 154 -2.77 -4.95 -10.67
CA TYR A 154 -3.10 -5.89 -9.60
C TYR A 154 -4.60 -6.00 -9.28
N VAL A 155 -5.37 -4.95 -9.58
CA VAL A 155 -6.82 -4.95 -9.31
C VAL A 155 -7.60 -5.30 -10.57
N LEU A 156 -7.39 -4.57 -11.67
CA LEU A 156 -8.06 -4.80 -12.94
C LEU A 156 -7.44 -5.97 -13.72
N LYS A 157 -6.17 -6.25 -13.46
CA LYS A 157 -5.39 -7.30 -14.15
C LYS A 157 -5.48 -7.15 -15.67
N ASN A 158 -5.36 -5.90 -16.16
CA ASN A 158 -5.36 -5.62 -17.59
C ASN A 158 -4.10 -6.25 -18.21
N PRO A 159 -4.22 -7.20 -19.15
CA PRO A 159 -3.08 -7.95 -19.70
C PRO A 159 -2.00 -7.05 -20.29
N ALA A 160 -2.38 -5.94 -20.94
CA ALA A 160 -1.44 -4.97 -21.51
C ALA A 160 -0.46 -4.36 -20.50
N VAL A 161 -0.77 -4.42 -19.20
CA VAL A 161 0.07 -3.92 -18.10
C VAL A 161 0.46 -5.04 -17.14
N ALA A 162 -0.45 -5.98 -16.90
CA ALA A 162 -0.23 -7.07 -15.94
C ALA A 162 0.85 -8.06 -16.42
N ASP A 163 0.94 -8.29 -17.73
CA ASP A 163 1.89 -9.24 -18.33
C ASP A 163 3.29 -8.65 -18.57
N LEU A 164 3.46 -7.33 -18.41
CA LEU A 164 4.78 -6.70 -18.48
C LEU A 164 5.67 -7.19 -17.34
N SER A 165 6.93 -7.47 -17.63
CA SER A 165 7.96 -7.65 -16.61
C SER A 165 8.22 -6.35 -15.84
N HIS A 166 8.84 -6.43 -14.66
CA HIS A 166 9.23 -5.23 -13.90
C HIS A 166 10.15 -4.33 -14.72
N ASP A 167 11.12 -4.90 -15.43
CA ASP A 167 12.05 -4.15 -16.27
C ASP A 167 11.31 -3.42 -17.41
N GLU A 168 10.31 -4.04 -18.01
CA GLU A 168 9.49 -3.38 -19.03
C GLU A 168 8.69 -2.24 -18.42
N VAL A 169 8.04 -2.45 -17.27
CA VAL A 169 7.33 -1.37 -16.57
C VAL A 169 8.30 -0.22 -16.24
N ILE A 170 9.48 -0.50 -15.70
CA ILE A 170 10.50 0.53 -15.39
C ILE A 170 10.91 1.28 -16.65
N ARG A 171 11.12 0.59 -17.75
CA ARG A 171 11.52 1.20 -19.04
C ARG A 171 10.45 2.15 -19.56
N TRP A 172 9.18 1.77 -19.51
CA TRP A 172 8.06 2.61 -19.98
C TRP A 172 7.67 3.71 -19.00
N ALA A 173 7.70 3.41 -17.71
CA ALA A 173 7.30 4.33 -16.66
C ALA A 173 8.41 5.32 -16.28
N GLY A 174 9.69 4.96 -16.48
CA GLY A 174 10.85 5.77 -16.09
C GLY A 174 10.78 7.21 -16.57
N PRO A 175 10.57 7.48 -17.87
CA PRO A 175 10.45 8.84 -18.38
C PRO A 175 9.28 9.62 -17.75
N VAL A 176 8.17 8.95 -17.42
CA VAL A 176 7.02 9.59 -16.76
C VAL A 176 7.36 9.95 -15.32
N VAL A 177 7.98 9.03 -14.58
CA VAL A 177 8.46 9.26 -13.21
C VAL A 177 9.44 10.43 -13.15
N GLN A 178 10.41 10.44 -14.08
CA GLN A 178 11.39 11.53 -14.20
C GLN A 178 10.71 12.87 -14.48
N GLN A 179 9.80 12.92 -15.47
CA GLN A 179 9.08 14.15 -15.82
C GLN A 179 8.24 14.67 -14.66
N LEU A 180 7.51 13.80 -13.96
CA LEU A 180 6.66 14.19 -12.84
C LEU A 180 7.47 14.71 -11.65
N LEU A 181 8.59 14.07 -11.31
CA LEU A 181 9.33 14.41 -10.09
C LEU A 181 10.36 15.51 -10.29
N VAL A 182 11.09 15.51 -11.41
CA VAL A 182 12.26 16.38 -11.61
C VAL A 182 12.31 17.05 -12.99
N GLY A 183 11.39 16.75 -13.88
CA GLY A 183 11.30 17.40 -15.19
C GLY A 183 10.91 18.89 -15.07
N PRO A 184 10.99 19.66 -16.17
CA PRO A 184 10.53 21.05 -16.18
C PRO A 184 9.07 21.13 -15.79
N ALA A 185 8.71 22.11 -14.95
CA ALA A 185 7.33 22.41 -14.67
C ALA A 185 6.62 22.86 -15.96
N PRO A 186 5.30 22.65 -16.11
CA PRO A 186 4.55 23.32 -17.16
C PRO A 186 4.70 24.82 -17.01
N ASP A 187 4.87 25.55 -18.12
CA ASP A 187 4.87 27.00 -18.10
C ASP A 187 3.53 27.46 -17.50
N GLY A 188 3.59 28.04 -16.31
CA GLY A 188 2.43 28.68 -15.70
C GLY A 188 2.22 30.03 -16.37
N ASP A 189 1.01 30.30 -16.82
CA ASP A 189 0.61 31.68 -17.05
C ASP A 189 0.67 32.39 -15.68
N ASP A 190 1.60 33.33 -15.51
CA ASP A 190 1.67 34.25 -14.38
C ASP A 190 0.44 35.17 -14.33
#